data_757e86e7609bbbef260f522883a8ae82
#
_entry.id   757e86e7609bbbef260f522883a8ae82
#
_cell.length_a   1.000
_cell.length_b   1.000
_cell.length_c   1.000
_cell.angle_alpha   90.00
_cell.angle_beta   90.00
_cell.angle_gamma   90.00
#
_symmetry.space_group_name_H-M   'P 1'
#
loop_
_entity.id
_entity.type
_entity.pdbx_description
1 polymer ?
#
loop_
_entity_poly.entity_id
_entity_poly.type
_entity_poly.pdbx_seq_one_letter_code
_entity_poly.pdbx_strand_id
1 'polypeptide(L)'
;AWDQRIEFVNQNGMAALAAPTVERWCSGGFHASGSAKLDEMRAMVSATPATGFIGCARALQGLDYHRRIGEISARALFIAGSDDNATPADNMRLMHADLSGSEFVELSPAGHLSNMEQPEVYTETLRSFLG
;
A
#
# COMPACT_ATOMS: atom_id res chain seq x y z
N ALA A 1 7.20 -1.92 -15.05
CA ALA A 1 6.54 -2.64 -13.95
C ALA A 1 5.03 -2.80 -14.19
N TRP A 2 4.25 -1.71 -14.43
CA TRP A 2 2.80 -1.80 -14.60
C TRP A 2 2.36 -2.52 -15.87
N ASP A 3 3.04 -2.30 -17.03
CA ASP A 3 2.74 -3.02 -18.27
C ASP A 3 2.85 -4.53 -18.11
N GLN A 4 3.88 -5.00 -17.41
CA GLN A 4 4.06 -6.43 -17.14
C GLN A 4 2.91 -7.01 -16.29
N ARG A 5 2.39 -6.23 -15.31
CA ARG A 5 1.25 -6.66 -14.50
C ARG A 5 -0.06 -6.67 -15.29
N ILE A 6 -0.26 -5.66 -16.14
CA ILE A 6 -1.42 -5.60 -17.04
C ILE A 6 -1.42 -6.80 -17.97
N GLU A 7 -0.27 -7.08 -18.58
CA GLU A 7 -0.13 -8.23 -19.48
C GLU A 7 -0.34 -9.56 -18.75
N PHE A 8 0.24 -9.70 -17.54
CA PHE A 8 0.04 -10.89 -16.72
C PHE A 8 -1.45 -11.12 -16.40
N VAL A 9 -2.19 -10.06 -16.04
CA VAL A 9 -3.64 -10.17 -15.75
C VAL A 9 -4.43 -10.50 -16.99
N ASN A 10 -4.08 -9.94 -18.15
CA ASN A 10 -4.73 -10.28 -19.43
C ASN A 10 -4.59 -11.76 -19.77
N GLN A 11 -3.43 -12.34 -19.49
CA GLN A 11 -3.13 -13.74 -19.82
C GLN A 11 -3.64 -14.74 -18.78
N ASN A 12 -3.57 -14.38 -17.48
CA ASN A 12 -3.73 -15.35 -16.38
C ASN A 12 -4.90 -15.00 -15.44
N GLY A 13 -5.49 -13.81 -15.58
CA GLY A 13 -6.56 -13.33 -14.70
C GLY A 13 -6.10 -12.87 -13.32
N MET A 14 -7.04 -12.30 -12.57
CA MET A 14 -6.77 -11.73 -11.22
C MET A 14 -6.45 -12.79 -10.17
N ALA A 15 -7.02 -13.99 -10.28
CA ALA A 15 -6.75 -15.06 -9.32
C ALA A 15 -5.26 -15.46 -9.31
N ALA A 16 -4.60 -15.47 -10.47
CA ALA A 16 -3.18 -15.74 -10.56
C ALA A 16 -2.30 -14.63 -9.96
N LEU A 17 -2.81 -13.38 -9.96
CA LEU A 17 -2.10 -12.24 -9.38
C LEU A 17 -2.19 -12.19 -7.84
N ALA A 18 -3.16 -12.87 -7.22
CA ALA A 18 -3.48 -12.73 -5.81
C ALA A 18 -2.32 -13.13 -4.88
N ALA A 19 -1.77 -14.32 -5.05
CA ALA A 19 -0.69 -14.80 -4.18
C ALA A 19 0.56 -13.91 -4.25
N PRO A 20 1.15 -13.60 -5.42
CA PRO A 20 2.33 -12.75 -5.49
C PRO A 20 2.06 -11.29 -5.05
N THR A 21 0.82 -10.82 -5.11
CA THR A 21 0.45 -9.50 -4.60
C THR A 21 0.47 -9.47 -3.08
N VAL A 22 -0.18 -10.44 -2.43
CA VAL A 22 -0.22 -10.52 -0.96
C VAL A 22 1.17 -10.80 -0.40
N GLU A 23 1.98 -11.62 -1.07
CA GLU A 23 3.38 -11.86 -0.70
C GLU A 23 4.18 -10.55 -0.61
N ARG A 24 3.98 -9.66 -1.56
CA ARG A 24 4.65 -8.36 -1.58
C ARG A 24 4.07 -7.35 -0.59
N TRP A 25 2.78 -7.45 -0.25
CA TRP A 25 2.10 -6.49 0.61
C TRP A 25 2.34 -6.71 2.10
N CYS A 26 2.64 -7.92 2.51
CA CYS A 26 2.75 -8.26 3.92
C CYS A 26 4.21 -8.49 4.34
N SER A 27 4.50 -8.21 5.59
CA SER A 27 5.80 -8.51 6.21
C SER A 27 6.03 -10.02 6.30
N GLY A 28 7.30 -10.43 6.32
CA GLY A 28 7.66 -11.85 6.50
C GLY A 28 7.13 -12.43 7.82
N GLY A 29 7.10 -11.63 8.88
CA GLY A 29 6.53 -12.03 10.18
C GLY A 29 5.04 -12.29 10.09
N PHE A 30 4.29 -11.47 9.35
CA PHE A 30 2.86 -11.66 9.16
C PHE A 30 2.56 -12.93 8.34
N HIS A 31 3.34 -13.20 7.29
CA HIS A 31 3.25 -14.47 6.56
C HIS A 31 3.52 -15.68 7.46
N ALA A 32 4.56 -15.62 8.26
CA ALA A 32 4.91 -16.71 9.19
C ALA A 32 3.85 -16.97 10.27
N SER A 33 3.04 -15.96 10.62
CA SER A 33 1.95 -16.11 11.59
C SER A 33 0.81 -17.02 11.12
N GLY A 34 0.69 -17.27 9.82
CA GLY A 34 -0.41 -18.05 9.23
C GLY A 34 -1.78 -17.40 9.41
N SER A 35 -1.83 -16.07 9.52
CA SER A 35 -3.07 -15.33 9.76
C SER A 35 -4.13 -15.62 8.67
N ALA A 36 -5.37 -15.88 9.08
CA ALA A 36 -6.50 -16.03 8.16
C ALA A 36 -6.73 -14.80 7.27
N LYS A 37 -6.27 -13.62 7.69
CA LYS A 37 -6.31 -12.39 6.89
C LYS A 37 -5.53 -12.49 5.58
N LEU A 38 -4.51 -13.35 5.50
CA LEU A 38 -3.78 -13.60 4.24
C LEU A 38 -4.71 -14.19 3.17
N ASP A 39 -5.59 -15.11 3.56
CA ASP A 39 -6.56 -15.72 2.64
C ASP A 39 -7.67 -14.73 2.28
N GLU A 40 -8.13 -13.90 3.23
CA GLU A 40 -9.07 -12.81 2.96
C GLU A 40 -8.50 -11.82 1.93
N MET A 41 -7.24 -11.41 2.05
CA MET A 41 -6.57 -10.53 1.08
C MET A 41 -6.45 -11.19 -0.30
N ARG A 42 -6.06 -12.48 -0.36
CA ARG A 42 -6.01 -13.23 -1.62
C ARG A 42 -7.38 -13.32 -2.29
N ALA A 43 -8.42 -13.57 -1.51
CA ALA A 43 -9.80 -13.61 -2.01
C ALA A 43 -10.22 -12.24 -2.56
N MET A 44 -9.92 -11.15 -1.86
CA MET A 44 -10.21 -9.77 -2.29
C MET A 44 -9.53 -9.44 -3.62
N VAL A 45 -8.23 -9.74 -3.75
CA VAL A 45 -7.49 -9.51 -5.00
C VAL A 45 -8.07 -10.35 -6.14
N SER A 46 -8.36 -11.64 -5.87
CA SER A 46 -8.93 -12.55 -6.87
C SER A 46 -10.31 -12.11 -7.37
N ALA A 47 -11.13 -11.50 -6.49
CA ALA A 47 -12.47 -11.02 -6.81
C ALA A 47 -12.46 -9.66 -7.51
N THR A 48 -11.33 -8.96 -7.56
CA THR A 48 -11.23 -7.65 -8.22
C THR A 48 -11.46 -7.81 -9.74
N PRO A 49 -12.37 -7.03 -10.36
CA PRO A 49 -12.56 -7.07 -11.81
C PRO A 49 -11.27 -6.71 -12.56
N ALA A 50 -10.84 -7.55 -13.49
CA ALA A 50 -9.61 -7.32 -14.28
C ALA A 50 -9.62 -5.97 -15.00
N THR A 51 -10.76 -5.56 -15.56
CA THR A 51 -10.93 -4.26 -16.22
C THR A 51 -10.69 -3.10 -15.27
N GLY A 52 -11.17 -3.20 -14.02
CA GLY A 52 -10.94 -2.19 -12.97
C GLY A 52 -9.47 -2.11 -12.58
N PHE A 53 -8.83 -3.24 -12.34
CA PHE A 53 -7.40 -3.31 -12.05
C PHE A 53 -6.56 -2.68 -13.17
N ILE A 54 -6.82 -3.05 -14.43
CA ILE A 54 -6.09 -2.53 -15.59
C ILE A 54 -6.30 -1.02 -15.74
N GLY A 55 -7.53 -0.53 -15.53
CA GLY A 55 -7.83 0.90 -15.56
C GLY A 55 -7.02 1.69 -14.53
N CYS A 56 -7.00 1.22 -13.27
CA CYS A 56 -6.20 1.82 -12.20
C CYS A 56 -4.69 1.74 -12.49
N ALA A 57 -4.21 0.60 -12.99
CA ALA A 57 -2.80 0.42 -13.33
C ALA A 57 -2.34 1.42 -14.41
N ARG A 58 -3.17 1.65 -15.44
CA ARG A 58 -2.90 2.65 -16.48
C ARG A 58 -2.91 4.08 -15.93
N ALA A 59 -3.83 4.40 -15.03
CA ALA A 59 -3.86 5.71 -14.38
C ALA A 59 -2.58 5.96 -13.57
N LEU A 60 -2.11 4.94 -12.83
CA LEU A 60 -0.86 5.03 -12.06
C LEU A 60 0.39 5.20 -12.94
N GLN A 61 0.40 4.70 -14.17
CA GLN A 61 1.52 4.90 -15.10
C GLN A 61 1.73 6.38 -15.47
N GLY A 62 0.66 7.16 -15.52
CA GLY A 62 0.71 8.59 -15.82
C GLY A 62 0.79 9.49 -14.58
N LEU A 63 0.82 8.92 -13.37
CA LEU A 63 0.81 9.68 -12.13
C LEU A 63 2.21 10.23 -11.82
N ASP A 64 2.34 11.56 -11.78
CA ASP A 64 3.53 12.27 -11.30
C ASP A 64 3.12 13.55 -10.56
N TYR A 65 2.84 13.41 -9.26
CA TYR A 65 2.49 14.53 -8.40
C TYR A 65 3.60 14.92 -7.42
N HIS A 66 4.77 14.27 -7.49
CA HIS A 66 5.85 14.53 -6.54
C HIS A 66 6.20 16.02 -6.46
N ARG A 67 6.32 16.70 -7.60
CA ARG A 67 6.64 18.14 -7.65
C ARG A 67 5.54 19.04 -7.10
N ARG A 68 4.34 18.50 -6.88
CA ARG A 68 3.14 19.24 -6.44
C ARG A 68 2.73 18.92 -5.02
N ILE A 69 3.45 18.03 -4.32
CA ILE A 69 3.13 17.66 -2.93
C ILE A 69 3.07 18.90 -2.03
N GLY A 70 4.00 19.83 -2.19
CA GLY A 70 4.03 21.09 -1.43
C GLY A 70 2.84 22.03 -1.64
N GLU A 71 1.98 21.77 -2.65
CA GLU A 71 0.73 22.55 -2.88
C GLU A 71 -0.42 22.08 -1.97
N ILE A 72 -0.27 20.97 -1.26
CA ILE A 72 -1.30 20.43 -0.36
C ILE A 72 -1.40 21.35 0.86
N SER A 73 -2.58 21.93 1.08
CA SER A 73 -2.87 22.81 2.23
C SER A 73 -3.60 22.10 3.38
N ALA A 74 -4.08 20.90 3.15
CA ALA A 74 -4.73 20.09 4.18
C ALA A 74 -3.69 19.53 5.16
N ARG A 75 -4.10 19.31 6.43
CA ARG A 75 -3.30 18.49 7.35
C ARG A 75 -3.07 17.12 6.71
N ALA A 76 -1.86 16.62 6.78
CA ALA A 76 -1.49 15.34 6.18
C ALA A 76 -0.69 14.48 7.16
N LEU A 77 -0.99 13.18 7.17
CA LEU A 77 -0.28 12.16 7.91
C LEU A 77 0.20 11.07 6.93
N PHE A 78 1.48 10.79 6.96
CA PHE A 78 2.09 9.68 6.26
C PHE A 78 2.27 8.50 7.23
N ILE A 79 1.68 7.36 6.91
CA ILE A 79 1.86 6.11 7.69
C ILE A 79 2.56 5.10 6.79
N ALA A 80 3.75 4.67 7.17
CA ALA A 80 4.55 3.70 6.44
C ALA A 80 4.72 2.41 7.24
N GLY A 81 4.80 1.27 6.57
CA GLY A 81 5.30 0.03 7.16
C GLY A 81 6.81 -0.09 7.00
N SER A 82 7.53 -0.54 8.05
CA SER A 82 9.00 -0.71 8.00
C SER A 82 9.45 -1.73 6.95
N ASP A 83 8.62 -2.72 6.67
CA ASP A 83 8.89 -3.85 5.77
C ASP A 83 8.13 -3.72 4.43
N ASP A 84 7.64 -2.50 4.10
CA ASP A 84 6.89 -2.26 2.88
C ASP A 84 7.79 -2.32 1.65
N ASN A 85 7.67 -3.41 0.88
CA ASN A 85 8.37 -3.62 -0.39
C ASN A 85 7.62 -3.05 -1.61
N ALA A 86 6.41 -2.54 -1.43
CA ALA A 86 5.62 -1.96 -2.51
C ALA A 86 5.86 -0.45 -2.63
N THR A 87 5.81 0.25 -1.50
CA THR A 87 6.10 1.68 -1.36
C THR A 87 7.00 1.89 -0.12
N PRO A 88 8.31 1.71 -0.26
CA PRO A 88 9.24 1.76 0.87
C PRO A 88 9.11 3.02 1.72
N ALA A 89 9.29 2.89 3.03
CA ALA A 89 9.16 3.98 4.00
C ALA A 89 10.02 5.20 3.64
N ASP A 90 11.20 4.98 3.06
CA ASP A 90 12.09 6.06 2.63
C ASP A 90 11.46 6.95 1.56
N ASN A 91 10.69 6.39 0.62
CA ASN A 91 9.97 7.20 -0.36
C ASN A 91 8.89 8.08 0.30
N MET A 92 8.18 7.54 1.31
CA MET A 92 7.20 8.32 2.07
C MET A 92 7.87 9.38 2.95
N ARG A 93 9.09 9.12 3.47
CA ARG A 93 9.90 10.14 4.18
C ARG A 93 10.26 11.31 3.27
N LEU A 94 10.62 11.04 2.01
CA LEU A 94 10.87 12.12 1.03
C LEU A 94 9.62 12.95 0.79
N MET A 95 8.45 12.30 0.61
CA MET A 95 7.19 13.02 0.44
C MET A 95 6.83 13.86 1.68
N HIS A 96 7.07 13.32 2.88
CA HIS A 96 6.89 14.07 4.12
C HIS A 96 7.81 15.30 4.21
N ALA A 97 9.06 15.15 3.79
CA ALA A 97 10.03 16.26 3.77
C ALA A 97 9.61 17.39 2.80
N ASP A 98 8.94 17.05 1.69
CA ASP A 98 8.44 18.01 0.70
C ASP A 98 7.10 18.66 1.10
N LEU A 99 6.41 18.14 2.12
CA LEU A 99 5.13 18.67 2.61
C LEU A 99 5.27 19.27 4.02
N SER A 100 5.48 20.58 4.07
CA SER A 100 5.62 21.30 5.35
C SER A 100 4.37 21.15 6.23
N GLY A 101 4.59 20.85 7.51
CA GLY A 101 3.52 20.66 8.49
C GLY A 101 2.80 19.31 8.44
N SER A 102 3.24 18.40 7.60
CA SER A 102 2.76 17.01 7.65
C SER A 102 3.34 16.27 8.86
N GLU A 103 2.73 15.15 9.20
CA GLU A 103 3.19 14.21 10.21
C GLU A 103 3.65 12.90 9.54
N PHE A 104 4.60 12.19 10.16
CA PHE A 104 5.10 10.91 9.65
C PHE A 104 5.20 9.90 10.78
N VAL A 105 4.64 8.70 10.56
CA VAL A 105 4.72 7.57 11.48
C VAL A 105 5.13 6.33 10.72
N GLU A 106 6.12 5.60 11.24
CA GLU A 106 6.50 4.28 10.73
C GLU A 106 6.04 3.21 11.71
N LEU A 107 5.27 2.26 11.20
CA LEU A 107 4.83 1.08 11.96
C LEU A 107 5.80 -0.09 11.73
N SER A 108 6.33 -0.66 12.79
CA SER A 108 7.31 -1.75 12.73
C SER A 108 6.98 -2.86 13.75
N PRO A 109 7.01 -4.14 13.31
CA PRO A 109 7.16 -4.61 11.94
C PRO A 109 5.83 -4.50 11.18
N ALA A 110 5.82 -3.98 9.96
CA ALA A 110 4.63 -3.97 9.11
C ALA A 110 5.01 -3.81 7.62
N GLY A 111 4.26 -4.45 6.76
CA GLY A 111 4.34 -4.28 5.31
C GLY A 111 3.43 -3.18 4.77
N HIS A 112 3.05 -3.29 3.50
CA HIS A 112 2.23 -2.31 2.78
C HIS A 112 0.82 -2.15 3.36
N LEU A 113 0.22 -3.23 3.85
CA LEU A 113 -1.08 -3.20 4.51
C LEU A 113 -0.92 -3.14 6.04
N SER A 114 -0.21 -2.14 6.52
CA SER A 114 0.09 -1.94 7.94
C SER A 114 -1.17 -1.87 8.82
N ASN A 115 -2.29 -1.40 8.28
CA ASN A 115 -3.60 -1.43 8.94
C ASN A 115 -4.15 -2.85 9.17
N MET A 116 -3.76 -3.81 8.34
CA MET A 116 -4.16 -5.22 8.49
C MET A 116 -3.22 -5.98 9.43
N GLU A 117 -1.96 -5.61 9.44
CA GLU A 117 -0.94 -6.25 10.28
C GLU A 117 -0.94 -5.72 11.71
N GLN A 118 -1.12 -4.41 11.88
CA GLN A 118 -1.12 -3.72 13.18
C GLN A 118 -2.36 -2.83 13.35
N PRO A 119 -3.58 -3.39 13.38
CA PRO A 119 -4.81 -2.60 13.34
C PRO A 119 -5.00 -1.67 14.54
N GLU A 120 -4.56 -2.08 15.73
CA GLU A 120 -4.67 -1.29 16.95
C GLU A 120 -3.79 -0.03 16.87
N VAL A 121 -2.51 -0.22 16.56
CA VAL A 121 -1.52 0.87 16.47
C VAL A 121 -1.88 1.81 15.32
N TYR A 122 -2.29 1.26 14.17
CA TYR A 122 -2.73 2.04 13.04
C TYR A 122 -3.95 2.92 13.38
N THR A 123 -4.94 2.33 14.04
CA THR A 123 -6.16 3.03 14.46
C THR A 123 -5.86 4.13 15.47
N GLU A 124 -4.99 3.87 16.45
CA GLU A 124 -4.59 4.87 17.45
C GLU A 124 -3.82 6.04 16.81
N THR A 125 -2.93 5.74 15.87
CA THR A 125 -2.23 6.75 15.07
C THR A 125 -3.21 7.67 14.35
N LEU A 126 -4.23 7.10 13.70
CA LEU A 126 -5.29 7.90 13.05
C LEU A 126 -6.11 8.72 14.05
N ARG A 127 -6.48 8.16 15.19
CA ARG A 127 -7.22 8.91 16.24
C ARG A 127 -6.42 10.08 16.73
N SER A 128 -5.16 9.88 17.02
CA SER A 128 -4.27 10.95 17.49
C SER A 128 -4.15 12.08 16.48
N PHE A 129 -4.09 11.75 15.20
CA PHE A 129 -4.03 12.74 14.13
C PHE A 129 -5.35 13.49 13.93
N LEU A 130 -6.49 12.82 14.05
CA LEU A 130 -7.81 13.41 13.79
C LEU A 130 -8.33 14.24 14.97
N GLY A 131 -7.92 13.96 16.19
CA GLY A 131 -8.32 14.68 17.42
C GLY A 131 -9.49 14.03 18.11
#